data_fd7463190f0ce1174cf45fe4223e976b
#
_entry.id   fd7463190f0ce1174cf45fe4223e976b
#
_cell.length_a   1.000
_cell.length_b   1.000
_cell.length_c   1.000
_cell.angle_alpha   90.00
_cell.angle_beta   90.00
_cell.angle_gamma   90.00
#
_symmetry.space_group_name_H-M   'P 1'
#
loop_
_entity.id
_entity.type
_entity.pdbx_description
1 polymer ?
#
loop_
_entity_poly.entity_id
_entity_poly.type
_entity_poly.pdbx_seq_one_letter_code
_entity_poly.pdbx_strand_id
1 'polypeptide(L)'
;MASSREYLDVILEQLSGLERIAYRAMMGEFILYYRGKIVGGIYDDRFLVKPTKSALERMPDADREIPYEGASEMLLVDNVDNREFLTELLTSMYDELPEPKKKK
;
A
#
# COMPACT_ATOMS: atom_id res chain seq x y z
N MET A 1 -11.81 -6.06 11.81
CA MET A 1 -11.60 -7.40 11.31
C MET A 1 -10.24 -7.54 10.70
N ALA A 2 -9.67 -8.72 10.82
CA ALA A 2 -8.34 -8.94 10.25
C ALA A 2 -8.43 -9.19 8.76
N SER A 3 -7.37 -8.84 8.05
CA SER A 3 -7.29 -9.11 6.62
C SER A 3 -6.92 -10.56 6.40
N SER A 4 -7.39 -11.14 5.30
CA SER A 4 -7.11 -12.52 5.00
C SER A 4 -5.75 -12.64 4.33
N ARG A 5 -5.08 -13.77 4.58
CA ARG A 5 -3.83 -14.05 3.90
C ARG A 5 -4.03 -14.20 2.40
N GLU A 6 -5.21 -14.67 2.02
CA GLU A 6 -5.51 -14.84 0.60
C GLU A 6 -5.52 -13.51 -0.12
N TYR A 7 -6.08 -12.49 0.50
CA TYR A 7 -6.09 -11.17 -0.12
C TYR A 7 -4.67 -10.62 -0.23
N LEU A 8 -3.88 -10.82 0.82
CA LEU A 8 -2.48 -10.41 0.76
C LEU A 8 -1.75 -11.08 -0.39
N ASP A 9 -1.98 -12.38 -0.56
CA ASP A 9 -1.29 -13.11 -1.63
C ASP A 9 -1.68 -12.59 -3.00
N VAL A 10 -2.94 -12.21 -3.19
CA VAL A 10 -3.37 -11.61 -4.45
C VAL A 10 -2.62 -10.31 -4.72
N ILE A 11 -2.53 -9.46 -3.70
CA ILE A 11 -1.85 -8.18 -3.87
C ILE A 11 -0.37 -8.38 -4.14
N LEU A 12 0.28 -9.31 -3.44
CA LEU A 12 1.69 -9.58 -3.67
C LEU A 12 1.92 -10.10 -5.08
N GLU A 13 1.00 -10.92 -5.58
CA GLU A 13 1.11 -11.42 -6.95
C GLU A 13 1.01 -10.27 -7.94
N GLN A 14 0.10 -9.34 -7.70
CA GLN A 14 -0.06 -8.19 -8.59
C GLN A 14 1.16 -7.29 -8.57
N LEU A 15 1.91 -7.28 -7.47
CA LEU A 15 3.10 -6.45 -7.34
C LEU A 15 4.38 -7.19 -7.68
N SER A 16 4.27 -8.40 -8.22
CA SER A 16 5.43 -9.26 -8.43
C SER A 16 6.41 -8.71 -9.47
N GLY A 17 5.99 -7.74 -10.28
CA GLY A 17 6.91 -7.12 -11.22
C GLY A 17 7.83 -6.09 -10.58
N LEU A 18 7.61 -5.75 -9.33
CA LEU A 18 8.43 -4.78 -8.63
C LEU A 18 9.45 -5.48 -7.76
N GLU A 19 10.62 -4.87 -7.63
CA GLU A 19 11.66 -5.43 -6.78
C GLU A 19 11.45 -5.01 -5.34
N ARG A 20 11.85 -5.90 -4.43
CA ARG A 20 11.92 -5.57 -3.02
C ARG A 20 10.59 -5.18 -2.40
N ILE A 21 9.55 -5.87 -2.84
CA ILE A 21 8.27 -5.77 -2.16
C ILE A 21 8.32 -6.69 -0.95
N ALA A 22 7.93 -6.16 0.20
CA ALA A 22 7.92 -6.94 1.43
C ALA A 22 6.68 -6.57 2.22
N TYR A 23 6.38 -7.37 3.21
CA TYR A 23 5.26 -7.07 4.08
C TYR A 23 5.59 -7.47 5.51
N ARG A 24 4.81 -6.94 6.42
CA ARG A 24 4.94 -7.28 7.83
C ARG A 24 3.55 -7.39 8.43
N ALA A 25 3.29 -8.51 9.07
CA ALA A 25 2.02 -8.70 9.75
C ALA A 25 2.01 -7.90 11.05
N MET A 26 0.88 -7.27 11.31
CA MET A 26 0.76 -6.46 12.52
C MET A 26 -0.70 -6.43 12.94
N MET A 27 -1.01 -7.08 14.07
CA MET A 27 -2.34 -7.06 14.67
C MET A 27 -3.43 -7.48 13.68
N GLY A 28 -3.13 -8.50 12.88
CA GLY A 28 -4.09 -9.04 11.93
C GLY A 28 -4.13 -8.35 10.60
N GLU A 29 -3.38 -7.26 10.46
CA GLU A 29 -3.31 -6.53 9.20
C GLU A 29 -1.89 -6.67 8.64
N PHE A 30 -1.66 -6.09 7.46
CA PHE A 30 -0.36 -6.20 6.82
C PHE A 30 0.12 -4.84 6.37
N ILE A 31 1.37 -4.53 6.69
CA ILE A 31 2.01 -3.31 6.21
C ILE A 31 2.88 -3.69 5.03
N LEU A 32 2.76 -2.94 3.95
CA LEU A 32 3.51 -3.21 2.73
C LEU A 32 4.64 -2.23 2.57
N TYR A 33 5.78 -2.77 2.18
CA TYR A 33 7.00 -1.99 1.97
C TYR A 33 7.44 -2.13 0.52
N TYR A 34 7.91 -1.03 -0.04
CA TYR A 34 8.53 -1.05 -1.36
C TYR A 34 9.92 -0.46 -1.21
N ARG A 35 10.92 -1.32 -1.41
CA ARG A 35 12.33 -0.94 -1.31
C ARG A 35 12.63 -0.28 0.04
N GLY A 36 12.06 -0.82 1.09
CA GLY A 36 12.31 -0.37 2.45
C GLY A 36 11.42 0.76 2.94
N LYS A 37 10.61 1.34 2.07
CA LYS A 37 9.72 2.42 2.46
C LYS A 37 8.30 1.90 2.59
N ILE A 38 7.58 2.38 3.59
CA ILE A 38 6.18 1.98 3.78
C ILE A 38 5.35 2.67 2.72
N VAL A 39 4.72 1.88 1.85
CA VAL A 39 3.90 2.43 0.77
C VAL A 39 2.43 2.40 1.13
N GLY A 40 2.03 1.51 2.01
CA GLY A 40 0.64 1.38 2.40
C GLY A 40 0.46 0.09 3.15
N GLY A 41 -0.71 -0.51 3.01
CA GLY A 41 -0.96 -1.76 3.69
C GLY A 41 -2.30 -2.35 3.30
N ILE A 42 -2.58 -3.50 3.88
CA ILE A 42 -3.84 -4.19 3.67
C ILE A 42 -4.57 -4.19 5.00
N TYR A 43 -5.72 -3.54 5.02
CA TYR A 43 -6.50 -3.35 6.22
C TYR A 43 -7.93 -3.76 5.94
N ASP A 44 -8.41 -4.76 6.66
CA ASP A 44 -9.79 -5.24 6.51
C ASP A 44 -10.08 -5.60 5.05
N ASP A 45 -9.13 -6.33 4.44
CA ASP A 45 -9.21 -6.77 3.04
C ASP A 45 -9.36 -5.61 2.06
N ARG A 46 -8.68 -4.50 2.35
CA ARG A 46 -8.61 -3.35 1.45
C ARG A 46 -7.17 -2.95 1.30
N PHE A 47 -6.77 -2.63 0.07
CA PHE A 47 -5.41 -2.16 -0.19
C PHE A 47 -5.41 -0.65 -0.13
N LEU A 48 -4.76 -0.12 0.87
CA LEU A 48 -4.67 1.33 1.08
C LEU A 48 -3.23 1.77 0.87
N VAL A 49 -3.05 2.93 0.24
CA VAL A 49 -1.72 3.50 0.02
C VAL A 49 -1.67 4.89 0.61
N LYS A 50 -0.47 5.34 0.91
CA LYS A 50 -0.27 6.68 1.44
C LYS A 50 -0.68 7.72 0.40
N PRO A 51 -1.27 8.84 0.84
CA PRO A 51 -1.76 9.85 -0.12
C PRO A 51 -0.62 10.76 -0.59
N THR A 52 0.31 10.19 -1.34
CA THR A 52 1.36 10.98 -1.94
C THR A 52 0.80 11.75 -3.13
N LYS A 53 1.58 12.72 -3.60
CA LYS A 53 1.15 13.51 -4.74
C LYS A 53 0.85 12.63 -5.95
N SER A 54 1.74 11.67 -6.24
CA SER A 54 1.52 10.78 -7.36
C SER A 54 0.27 9.93 -7.20
N ALA A 55 0.03 9.43 -5.97
CA ALA A 55 -1.15 8.63 -5.73
C ALA A 55 -2.42 9.45 -5.94
N LEU A 56 -2.41 10.69 -5.48
CA LEU A 56 -3.58 11.56 -5.65
C LEU A 56 -3.81 11.89 -7.13
N GLU A 57 -2.73 12.06 -7.89
CA GLU A 57 -2.87 12.35 -9.30
C GLU A 57 -3.38 11.16 -10.09
N ARG A 58 -2.94 9.96 -9.72
CA ARG A 58 -3.37 8.77 -10.45
C ARG A 58 -4.73 8.26 -10.02
N MET A 59 -5.16 8.64 -8.83
CA MET A 59 -6.45 8.21 -8.30
C MET A 59 -7.19 9.41 -7.72
N PRO A 60 -7.55 10.38 -8.57
CA PRO A 60 -8.17 11.61 -8.04
C PRO A 60 -9.51 11.38 -7.37
N ASP A 61 -10.20 10.31 -7.73
CA ASP A 61 -11.50 10.01 -7.16
C ASP A 61 -11.46 8.91 -6.12
N ALA A 62 -10.28 8.51 -5.67
CA ALA A 62 -10.17 7.44 -4.71
C ALA A 62 -10.80 7.83 -3.38
N ASP A 63 -11.46 6.87 -2.75
CA ASP A 63 -11.99 7.07 -1.42
C ASP A 63 -10.86 7.17 -0.42
N ARG A 64 -11.08 8.01 0.59
CA ARG A 64 -10.10 8.13 1.66
C ARG A 64 -10.59 7.33 2.84
N GLU A 65 -9.69 6.52 3.38
CA GLU A 65 -10.01 5.61 4.46
C GLU A 65 -9.01 5.78 5.59
N ILE A 66 -9.48 5.62 6.80
CA ILE A 66 -8.59 5.58 7.95
C ILE A 66 -8.40 4.10 8.29
N PRO A 67 -7.15 3.59 8.18
CA PRO A 67 -6.94 2.15 8.34
C PRO A 67 -7.24 1.63 9.75
N TYR A 68 -7.03 2.47 10.74
CA TYR A 68 -7.39 2.14 12.12
C TYR A 68 -7.50 3.43 12.90
N GLU A 69 -8.14 3.33 14.06
CA GLU A 69 -8.38 4.51 14.87
C GLU A 69 -7.07 5.20 15.22
N GLY A 70 -7.02 6.50 14.99
CA GLY A 70 -5.83 7.29 15.31
C GLY A 70 -4.84 7.40 14.15
N ALA A 71 -5.07 6.67 13.06
CA ALA A 71 -4.17 6.71 11.92
C ALA A 71 -4.55 7.85 10.98
N SER A 72 -3.60 8.21 10.12
CA SER A 72 -3.85 9.18 9.07
C SER A 72 -4.66 8.57 7.95
N GLU A 73 -5.34 9.41 7.19
CA GLU A 73 -6.09 8.94 6.03
C GLU A 73 -5.17 8.35 4.99
N MET A 74 -5.67 7.34 4.30
CA MET A 74 -4.98 6.73 3.18
C MET A 74 -5.97 6.60 2.03
N LEU A 75 -5.47 6.29 0.85
CA LEU A 75 -6.31 6.18 -0.33
C LEU A 75 -6.63 4.72 -0.62
N LEU A 76 -7.90 4.44 -0.91
CA LEU A 76 -8.32 3.10 -1.26
C LEU A 76 -8.00 2.84 -2.74
N VAL A 77 -7.27 1.77 -2.99
CA VAL A 77 -6.93 1.38 -4.35
C VAL A 77 -8.01 0.45 -4.87
N ASP A 78 -8.75 0.91 -5.89
CA ASP A 78 -9.83 0.12 -6.47
C ASP A 78 -9.37 -0.85 -7.54
N ASN A 79 -8.31 -0.50 -8.26
CA ASN A 79 -7.86 -1.28 -9.40
C ASN A 79 -6.84 -2.34 -9.02
N VAL A 80 -7.17 -3.12 -7.99
CA VAL A 80 -6.20 -4.10 -7.49
C VAL A 80 -5.97 -5.25 -8.46
N ASP A 81 -6.83 -5.42 -9.45
CA ASP A 81 -6.65 -6.46 -10.45
C ASP A 81 -5.90 -5.96 -11.69
N ASN A 82 -5.47 -4.70 -11.68
CA ASN A 82 -4.72 -4.13 -12.80
C ASN A 82 -3.25 -4.05 -12.42
N ARG A 83 -2.51 -5.09 -12.79
CA ARG A 83 -1.09 -5.19 -12.41
C ARG A 83 -0.28 -4.01 -12.91
N GLU A 84 -0.52 -3.60 -14.14
CA GLU A 84 0.23 -2.51 -14.73
C GLU A 84 0.00 -1.21 -13.97
N PHE A 85 -1.26 -0.95 -13.62
CA PHE A 85 -1.58 0.25 -12.86
C PHE A 85 -0.89 0.25 -11.50
N LEU A 86 -0.90 -0.89 -10.81
CA LEU A 86 -0.28 -0.97 -9.49
C LEU A 86 1.23 -0.78 -9.58
N THR A 87 1.84 -1.36 -10.60
CA THR A 87 3.27 -1.20 -10.80
C THR A 87 3.64 0.27 -10.99
N GLU A 88 2.91 0.95 -11.84
CA GLU A 88 3.17 2.36 -12.09
C GLU A 88 2.89 3.22 -10.88
N LEU A 89 1.83 2.88 -10.15
CA LEU A 89 1.46 3.64 -8.97
C LEU A 89 2.57 3.61 -7.93
N LEU A 90 3.02 2.42 -7.58
CA LEU A 90 4.04 2.29 -6.54
C LEU A 90 5.37 2.89 -7.00
N THR A 91 5.73 2.68 -8.26
CA THR A 91 6.96 3.26 -8.79
C THR A 91 6.93 4.78 -8.70
N SER A 92 5.79 5.38 -9.07
CA SER A 92 5.66 6.83 -9.02
C SER A 92 5.70 7.36 -7.59
N MET A 93 5.17 6.58 -6.65
CA MET A 93 5.10 7.03 -5.26
C MET A 93 6.44 6.96 -4.55
N TYR A 94 7.35 6.14 -5.05
CA TYR A 94 8.54 5.80 -4.26
C TYR A 94 9.32 7.02 -3.79
N ASP A 95 9.59 7.95 -4.68
CA ASP A 95 10.40 9.13 -4.32
C ASP A 95 9.67 10.05 -3.35
N GLU A 96 8.37 9.91 -3.24
CA GLU A 96 7.57 10.76 -2.37
C GLU A 96 7.32 10.15 -1.00
N LEU A 97 7.75 8.91 -0.81
CA LEU A 97 7.56 8.24 0.47
C LEU A 97 8.64 8.63 1.45
N PRO A 98 8.29 8.72 2.74
CA PRO A 98 9.30 9.07 3.73
C PRO A 98 10.34 7.96 3.87
N GLU A 99 11.55 8.38 4.20
CA GLU A 99 12.62 7.41 4.43
C GLU A 99 12.32 6.59 5.66
N PRO A 100 12.70 5.32 5.65
CA PRO A 100 12.51 4.51 6.85
C PRO A 100 13.39 5.04 7.97
N LYS A 101 12.87 4.93 9.18
CA LYS A 101 13.64 5.36 10.33
C LYS A 101 14.80 4.41 10.54
N LYS A 102 15.96 4.99 10.84
CA LYS A 102 17.12 4.19 11.11
C LYS A 102 17.19 3.84 12.57
N LYS A 103 17.54 2.60 12.83
CA LYS A 103 17.76 2.18 14.22
C LYS A 103 19.15 2.56 14.66
N LYS A 104 19.25 2.92 15.90
CA LYS A 104 20.54 3.22 16.47
C LYS A 104 21.01 2.13 17.37
#